data_8014e3b48eba12f8648c50b68d162113
#
_entry.id   8014e3b48eba12f8648c50b68d162113
#
_cell.length_a   1.000
_cell.length_b   1.000
_cell.length_c   1.000
_cell.angle_alpha   90.00
_cell.angle_beta   90.00
_cell.angle_gamma   90.00
#
_symmetry.space_group_name_H-M   'P 1'
#
loop_
_entity.id
_entity.type
_entity.pdbx_description
1 polymer ?
#
loop_
_entity_poly.entity_id
_entity_poly.type
_entity_poly.pdbx_seq_one_letter_code
_entity_poly.pdbx_strand_id
1 'polypeptide(L)'
;MIAIYIDGGTRGNKICLVDTNKKNKIIVKRRDGANTNNELEYLALIYALEYINNNYSDKPVLIHTDSMLVANQINGKWRITTEHLIPLYEKAMRKLNKLTKILWVRRNRNLAGIYLEKGTLT
;
A
#
# COMPACT_ATOMS: atom_id res chain seq x y z
N MET A 1 11.26 14.09 2.90
CA MET A 1 9.97 13.39 2.97
C MET A 1 10.19 11.89 3.05
N ILE A 2 9.44 11.23 3.89
CA ILE A 2 9.57 9.78 4.07
C ILE A 2 8.87 9.08 2.91
N ALA A 3 9.57 8.16 2.26
CA ALA A 3 9.00 7.37 1.16
C ALA A 3 8.79 5.93 1.61
N ILE A 4 7.56 5.45 1.44
CA ILE A 4 7.17 4.08 1.74
C ILE A 4 6.61 3.47 0.46
N TYR A 5 6.98 2.22 0.19
CA TYR A 5 6.49 1.47 -0.96
C TYR A 5 5.63 0.32 -0.47
N ILE A 6 4.52 0.06 -1.16
CA ILE A 6 3.60 -1.01 -0.80
C ILE A 6 3.23 -1.85 -2.02
N ASP A 7 2.92 -3.13 -1.77
CA ASP A 7 2.40 -4.03 -2.79
C ASP A 7 1.61 -5.14 -2.12
N GLY A 8 0.66 -5.72 -2.87
CA GLY A 8 -0.12 -6.86 -2.43
C GLY A 8 -0.38 -7.79 -3.62
N GLY A 9 -0.29 -9.09 -3.40
CA GLY A 9 -0.48 -10.05 -4.47
C GLY A 9 -1.10 -11.34 -4.02
N THR A 10 -1.94 -11.93 -4.88
CA THR A 10 -2.62 -13.21 -4.62
C THR A 10 -1.65 -14.38 -4.61
N ARG A 11 -0.46 -14.23 -5.17
CA ARG A 11 0.57 -15.26 -5.10
C ARG A 11 1.06 -15.38 -3.67
N GLY A 12 0.47 -16.31 -2.91
CA GLY A 12 0.73 -16.48 -1.49
C GLY A 12 -0.04 -15.54 -0.59
N ASN A 13 -0.95 -14.73 -1.12
CA ASN A 13 -1.78 -13.79 -0.35
C ASN A 13 -0.95 -12.95 0.61
N LYS A 14 0.01 -12.21 0.04
CA LYS A 14 0.96 -11.43 0.83
C LYS A 14 0.83 -9.94 0.55
N ILE A 15 1.13 -9.16 1.58
CA ILE A 15 1.34 -7.73 1.45
C ILE A 15 2.77 -7.41 1.86
N CYS A 16 3.34 -6.37 1.26
CA CYS A 16 4.71 -5.95 1.51
C CYS A 16 4.76 -4.44 1.69
N LEU A 17 5.57 -4.03 2.67
CA LEU A 17 5.88 -2.63 2.92
C LEU A 17 7.40 -2.48 2.96
N VAL A 18 7.92 -1.48 2.26
CA VAL A 18 9.34 -1.13 2.33
C VAL A 18 9.44 0.31 2.87
N ASP A 19 10.06 0.46 4.02
CA ASP A 19 10.27 1.76 4.65
C ASP A 19 11.68 2.26 4.34
N THR A 20 11.79 3.17 3.38
CA THR A 20 13.09 3.70 2.96
C THR A 20 13.74 4.57 4.03
N ASN A 21 12.97 5.10 4.97
CA ASN A 21 13.50 5.92 6.06
C ASN A 21 14.20 5.09 7.13
N LYS A 22 14.04 3.78 7.11
CA LYS A 22 14.69 2.84 8.04
C LYS A 22 15.57 1.85 7.28
N LYS A 23 16.43 2.37 6.39
CA LYS A 23 17.38 1.59 5.59
C LYS A 23 16.68 0.47 4.81
N ASN A 24 15.59 0.82 4.15
CA ASN A 24 14.79 -0.14 3.37
C ASN A 24 14.30 -1.32 4.22
N LYS A 25 13.81 -1.03 5.41
CA LYS A 25 13.18 -2.07 6.24
C LYS A 25 12.01 -2.68 5.47
N ILE A 26 12.00 -4.01 5.39
CA ILE A 26 11.01 -4.77 4.65
C ILE A 26 10.09 -5.51 5.62
N ILE A 27 8.80 -5.34 5.45
CA ILE A 27 7.79 -6.06 6.23
C ILE A 27 6.89 -6.79 5.25
N VAL A 28 6.78 -8.11 5.41
CA VAL A 28 5.89 -8.95 4.62
C VAL A 28 4.90 -9.62 5.57
N LYS A 29 3.62 -9.51 5.25
CA LYS A 29 2.56 -10.13 6.04
C LYS A 29 1.68 -10.98 5.14
N ARG A 30 1.26 -12.13 5.64
CA ARG A 30 0.29 -12.97 4.99
C ARG A 30 -1.11 -12.46 5.31
N ARG A 31 -2.00 -12.46 4.31
CA ARG A 31 -3.39 -12.00 4.47
C ARG A 31 -4.31 -13.04 3.87
N ASP A 32 -4.62 -14.07 4.65
CA ASP A 32 -5.55 -15.12 4.23
C ASP A 32 -6.97 -14.55 4.18
N GLY A 33 -7.79 -15.11 3.29
CA GLY A 33 -9.17 -14.67 3.11
C GLY A 33 -9.37 -13.61 2.04
N ALA A 34 -8.31 -12.99 1.54
CA ALA A 34 -8.42 -12.10 0.39
C ALA A 34 -8.58 -12.93 -0.88
N ASN A 35 -9.50 -12.51 -1.76
CA ASN A 35 -9.85 -13.26 -2.96
C ASN A 35 -9.31 -12.66 -4.24
N THR A 36 -8.91 -11.37 -4.24
CA THR A 36 -8.47 -10.68 -5.44
C THR A 36 -7.21 -9.86 -5.18
N ASN A 37 -6.48 -9.55 -6.25
CA ASN A 37 -5.33 -8.64 -6.17
C ASN A 37 -5.72 -7.28 -5.64
N ASN A 38 -6.87 -6.75 -6.06
CA ASN A 38 -7.31 -5.43 -5.63
C ASN A 38 -7.57 -5.39 -4.11
N GLU A 39 -8.12 -6.47 -3.55
CA GLU A 39 -8.28 -6.57 -2.10
C GLU A 39 -6.93 -6.54 -1.39
N LEU A 40 -5.94 -7.28 -1.89
CA LEU A 40 -4.61 -7.31 -1.30
C LEU A 40 -3.90 -5.97 -1.42
N GLU A 41 -4.09 -5.26 -2.53
CA GLU A 41 -3.54 -3.92 -2.69
C GLU A 41 -4.14 -2.95 -1.66
N TYR A 42 -5.45 -3.03 -1.41
CA TYR A 42 -6.07 -2.23 -0.34
C TYR A 42 -5.58 -2.65 1.05
N LEU A 43 -5.42 -3.94 1.29
CA LEU A 43 -4.89 -4.41 2.59
C LEU A 43 -3.46 -3.92 2.82
N ALA A 44 -2.65 -3.89 1.77
CA ALA A 44 -1.30 -3.31 1.86
C ALA A 44 -1.35 -1.83 2.23
N LEU A 45 -2.26 -1.07 1.62
CA LEU A 45 -2.44 0.34 1.94
C LEU A 45 -2.89 0.52 3.39
N ILE A 46 -3.89 -0.25 3.84
CA ILE A 46 -4.40 -0.15 5.20
C ILE A 46 -3.27 -0.45 6.21
N TYR A 47 -2.50 -1.50 5.95
CA TYR A 47 -1.35 -1.83 6.81
C TYR A 47 -0.35 -0.68 6.86
N ALA A 48 -0.05 -0.09 5.70
CA ALA A 48 0.89 1.03 5.64
C ALA A 48 0.38 2.25 6.40
N LEU A 49 -0.91 2.55 6.31
CA LEU A 49 -1.48 3.68 7.05
C LEU A 49 -1.41 3.45 8.56
N GLU A 50 -1.67 2.23 9.02
CA GLU A 50 -1.49 1.88 10.44
C GLU A 50 -0.02 2.01 10.87
N TYR A 51 0.89 1.52 10.04
CA TYR A 51 2.32 1.62 10.28
C TYR A 51 2.77 3.08 10.38
N ILE A 52 2.32 3.92 9.46
CA ILE A 52 2.65 5.34 9.44
C ILE A 52 2.10 6.05 10.68
N ASN A 53 0.86 5.77 11.04
CA ASN A 53 0.25 6.39 12.22
C ASN A 53 0.96 5.99 13.51
N ASN A 54 1.55 4.80 13.55
CA ASN A 54 2.31 4.34 14.72
C ASN A 54 3.75 4.85 14.75
N ASN A 55 4.36 5.10 13.60
CA ASN A 55 5.79 5.43 13.51
C ASN A 55 6.08 6.86 13.07
N TYR A 56 5.17 7.48 12.31
CA TYR A 56 5.40 8.78 11.67
C TYR A 56 4.16 9.67 11.72
N SER A 57 3.42 9.68 12.82
CA SER A 57 2.12 10.35 12.91
C SER A 57 2.17 11.86 12.60
N ASP A 58 3.31 12.49 12.86
CA ASP A 58 3.48 13.93 12.68
C ASP A 58 4.44 14.30 11.55
N LYS A 59 4.75 13.36 10.66
CA LYS A 59 5.69 13.57 9.57
C LYS A 59 5.03 13.39 8.21
N PRO A 60 5.44 14.17 7.21
CA PRO A 60 4.97 13.96 5.83
C PRO A 60 5.49 12.63 5.28
N VAL A 61 4.58 11.81 4.76
CA VAL A 61 4.91 10.50 4.17
C VAL A 61 4.28 10.40 2.80
N LEU A 62 5.05 9.86 1.85
CA LEU A 62 4.59 9.57 0.52
C LEU A 62 4.55 8.05 0.34
N ILE A 63 3.34 7.51 0.17
CA ILE A 63 3.14 6.08 -0.11
C ILE A 63 3.17 5.87 -1.62
N HIS A 64 3.99 4.94 -2.06
CA HIS A 64 4.10 4.56 -3.47
C HIS A 64 3.43 3.21 -3.69
N THR A 65 2.54 3.13 -4.65
CA THR A 65 1.85 1.91 -5.05
C THR A 65 1.86 1.79 -6.56
N ASP A 66 1.96 0.56 -7.09
CA ASP A 66 1.78 0.36 -8.52
C ASP A 66 0.33 0.01 -8.88
N SER A 67 -0.58 0.01 -7.91
CA SER A 67 -2.00 -0.16 -8.17
C SER A 67 -2.61 1.18 -8.58
N MET A 68 -2.84 1.33 -9.88
CA MET A 68 -3.49 2.53 -10.41
C MET A 68 -4.91 2.68 -9.84
N LEU A 69 -5.60 1.56 -9.65
CA LEU A 69 -6.95 1.57 -9.09
C LEU A 69 -6.95 2.15 -7.67
N VAL A 70 -6.08 1.65 -6.80
CA VAL A 70 -6.02 2.12 -5.40
C VAL A 70 -5.64 3.60 -5.36
N ALA A 71 -4.57 3.98 -6.09
CA ALA A 71 -4.12 5.37 -6.09
C ALA A 71 -5.22 6.32 -6.57
N ASN A 72 -5.90 5.99 -7.65
CA ASN A 72 -6.93 6.85 -8.21
C ASN A 72 -8.21 6.88 -7.39
N GLN A 73 -8.59 5.77 -6.77
CA GLN A 73 -9.76 5.75 -5.90
C GLN A 73 -9.52 6.58 -4.62
N ILE A 74 -8.37 6.39 -3.98
CA ILE A 74 -8.04 7.12 -2.76
C ILE A 74 -7.88 8.62 -3.04
N ASN A 75 -7.31 8.98 -4.18
CA ASN A 75 -7.13 10.38 -4.57
C ASN A 75 -8.41 11.02 -5.17
N GLY A 76 -9.50 10.27 -5.20
CA GLY A 76 -10.80 10.79 -5.64
C GLY A 76 -10.95 10.95 -7.15
N LYS A 77 -10.05 10.38 -7.94
CA LYS A 77 -10.10 10.47 -9.40
C LYS A 77 -11.00 9.41 -10.04
N TRP A 78 -11.14 8.25 -9.41
CA TRP A 78 -11.95 7.15 -9.89
C TRP A 78 -13.03 6.80 -8.87
N ARG A 79 -14.23 6.51 -9.40
CA ARG A 79 -15.34 6.02 -8.59
C ARG A 79 -15.11 4.56 -8.23
N ILE A 80 -15.61 4.15 -7.04
CA ILE A 80 -15.58 2.76 -6.63
C ILE A 80 -16.90 2.12 -7.05
N THR A 81 -16.80 1.14 -7.94
CA THR A 81 -17.99 0.43 -8.47
C THR A 81 -18.07 -1.02 -7.99
N THR A 82 -17.00 -1.54 -7.41
CA THR A 82 -16.92 -2.92 -6.94
C THR A 82 -17.27 -2.99 -5.46
N GLU A 83 -18.41 -3.61 -5.13
CA GLU A 83 -18.95 -3.60 -3.78
C GLU A 83 -17.97 -4.11 -2.72
N HIS A 84 -17.25 -5.20 -3.00
CA HIS A 84 -16.36 -5.79 -2.00
C HIS A 84 -15.14 -4.91 -1.68
N LEU A 85 -14.86 -3.90 -2.49
CA LEU A 85 -13.77 -2.95 -2.21
C LEU A 85 -14.23 -1.77 -1.36
N ILE A 86 -15.53 -1.50 -1.29
CA ILE A 86 -16.05 -0.34 -0.56
C ILE A 86 -15.65 -0.34 0.92
N PRO A 87 -15.82 -1.45 1.68
CA PRO A 87 -15.40 -1.45 3.08
C PRO A 87 -13.90 -1.21 3.27
N LEU A 88 -13.08 -1.73 2.35
CA LEU A 88 -11.63 -1.54 2.40
C LEU A 88 -11.26 -0.09 2.11
N TYR A 89 -11.89 0.51 1.09
CA TYR A 89 -11.72 1.92 0.78
C TYR A 89 -12.09 2.80 2.00
N GLU A 90 -13.25 2.55 2.59
CA GLU A 90 -13.70 3.33 3.74
C GLU A 90 -12.76 3.20 4.92
N LYS A 91 -12.26 2.00 5.18
CA LYS A 91 -11.27 1.77 6.24
C LYS A 91 -9.98 2.53 5.97
N ALA A 92 -9.49 2.50 4.73
CA ALA A 92 -8.30 3.24 4.35
C ALA A 92 -8.50 4.75 4.54
N MET A 93 -9.64 5.27 4.10
CA MET A 93 -9.93 6.70 4.23
C MET A 93 -10.00 7.15 5.69
N ARG A 94 -10.53 6.31 6.59
CA ARG A 94 -10.56 6.62 8.02
C ARG A 94 -9.17 6.69 8.64
N LYS A 95 -8.21 5.94 8.10
CA LYS A 95 -6.84 5.89 8.62
C LYS A 95 -5.90 6.89 7.95
N LEU A 96 -6.29 7.44 6.82
CA LEU A 96 -5.49 8.39 6.08
C LEU A 96 -5.39 9.71 6.86
N ASN A 97 -4.17 10.16 7.13
CA ASN A 97 -3.96 11.43 7.80
C ASN A 97 -3.60 12.53 6.78
N LYS A 98 -3.62 13.78 7.24
CA LYS A 98 -3.41 14.96 6.37
C LYS A 98 -2.00 15.04 5.77
N LEU A 99 -1.03 14.41 6.42
CA LEU A 99 0.38 14.49 6.01
C LEU A 99 0.78 13.36 5.08
N THR A 100 -0.09 12.37 4.87
CA THR A 100 0.19 11.22 4.03
C THR A 100 -0.45 11.37 2.67
N LYS A 101 0.35 11.17 1.62
CA LYS A 101 -0.11 11.21 0.24
C LYS A 101 0.13 9.85 -0.41
N ILE A 102 -0.72 9.51 -1.39
CA ILE A 102 -0.61 8.27 -2.16
C ILE A 102 -0.20 8.63 -3.57
N LEU A 103 0.85 7.99 -4.07
CA LEU A 103 1.39 8.22 -5.40
C LEU A 103 1.48 6.90 -6.17
N TRP A 104 0.99 6.90 -7.41
CA TRP A 104 1.19 5.77 -8.30
C TRP A 104 2.61 5.79 -8.86
N VAL A 105 3.25 4.61 -8.90
CA VAL A 105 4.54 4.42 -9.56
C VAL A 105 4.47 3.21 -10.47
N ARG A 106 5.34 3.17 -11.47
CA ARG A 106 5.45 2.01 -12.35
C ARG A 106 5.88 0.79 -11.53
N ARG A 107 5.41 -0.40 -11.97
CA ARG A 107 5.73 -1.65 -11.29
C ARG A 107 7.25 -1.86 -11.11
N ASN A 108 8.04 -1.53 -12.14
CA ASN A 108 9.50 -1.70 -12.06
C ASN A 108 10.20 -0.67 -11.17
N ARG A 109 9.46 0.28 -10.62
CA ARG A 109 9.96 1.26 -9.66
C ARG A 109 9.39 1.04 -8.25
N ASN A 110 8.54 0.04 -8.08
CA ASN A 110 7.92 -0.24 -6.79
C ASN A 110 8.79 -1.25 -6.03
N LEU A 111 9.54 -0.77 -5.03
CA LEU A 111 10.45 -1.63 -4.24
C LEU A 111 9.71 -2.80 -3.58
N ALA A 112 8.49 -2.58 -3.09
CA ALA A 112 7.71 -3.63 -2.46
C ALA A 112 7.30 -4.71 -3.46
N GLY A 113 6.89 -4.31 -4.67
CA GLY A 113 6.56 -5.24 -5.72
C GLY A 113 7.76 -6.04 -6.21
N ILE A 114 8.90 -5.36 -6.35
CA ILE A 114 10.16 -6.00 -6.73
C ILE A 114 10.52 -7.07 -5.69
N TYR A 115 10.40 -6.75 -4.41
CA TYR A 115 10.72 -7.69 -3.35
C TYR A 115 9.79 -8.90 -3.34
N LEU A 116 8.48 -8.70 -3.49
CA LEU A 116 7.52 -9.81 -3.54
C LEU A 116 7.79 -10.73 -4.72
N GLU A 117 8.23 -10.19 -5.86
CA GLU A 117 8.52 -10.98 -7.04
C GLU A 117 9.86 -11.71 -6.96
N LYS A 118 10.92 -11.01 -6.51
CA LYS A 118 12.29 -11.51 -6.61
C LYS A 118 12.92 -11.94 -5.29
N GLY A 119 12.35 -11.54 -4.16
CA GLY A 119 12.96 -11.76 -2.85
C GLY A 119 14.13 -10.83 -2.54
N THR A 120 14.40 -9.86 -3.41
CA THR A 120 15.43 -8.84 -3.22
C THR A 120 14.90 -7.49 -3.71
N LEU A 121 15.59 -6.39 -3.39
CA LEU A 121 15.22 -5.05 -3.83
C LEU A 121 15.85 -4.66 -5.17
N THR A 122 16.63 -5.55 -5.76
CA THR A 122 17.34 -5.26 -7.03
C THR A 122 17.02 -6.27 -8.13
#